data_a2c62bd29fdb684952e58745768a9883
#
_entry.id   a2c62bd29fdb684952e58745768a9883
#
_cell.length_a   1.000
_cell.length_b   1.000
_cell.length_c   1.000
_cell.angle_alpha   90.00
_cell.angle_beta   90.00
_cell.angle_gamma   90.00
#
_symmetry.space_group_name_H-M   'P 1'
#
loop_
_entity.id
_entity.type
_entity.pdbx_description
1 polymer ?
#
loop_
_entity_poly.entity_id
_entity_poly.type
_entity_poly.pdbx_seq_one_letter_code
_entity_poly.pdbx_strand_id
1 'polypeptide(L)' 'MTVRKFLIGQALDSFSALKDHLTEMTEEEVLAALQLESATQRRESVLNRLISRATRLNEIKYVSQLKEKFRG' A
#
# COMPACT_ATOMS: atom_id res chain seq x y z
N MET A 1 -5.99 12.84 -6.07
CA MET A 1 -5.32 11.72 -6.73
C MET A 1 -6.28 10.55 -6.87
N THR A 2 -6.26 9.88 -8.01
CA THR A 2 -7.24 8.83 -8.30
C THR A 2 -6.74 7.47 -7.82
N VAL A 3 -7.54 6.79 -7.00
CA VAL A 3 -7.28 5.43 -6.58
C VAL A 3 -7.81 4.48 -7.66
N ARG A 4 -6.95 3.61 -8.16
CA ARG A 4 -7.30 2.68 -9.23
C ARG A 4 -7.97 1.44 -8.64
N LYS A 5 -9.30 1.48 -8.56
CA LYS A 5 -10.07 0.39 -7.95
C LYS A 5 -9.83 -0.94 -8.66
N PHE A 6 -9.63 -0.92 -9.96
CA PHE A 6 -9.35 -2.10 -10.76
C PHE A 6 -8.05 -2.78 -10.29
N LEU A 7 -7.01 -1.99 -10.08
CA LEU A 7 -5.73 -2.52 -9.60
C LEU A 7 -5.85 -3.11 -8.20
N ILE A 8 -6.60 -2.43 -7.33
CA ILE A 8 -6.84 -2.92 -5.98
C ILE A 8 -7.56 -4.27 -6.01
N GLY A 9 -8.59 -4.39 -6.86
CA GLY A 9 -9.32 -5.65 -7.01
C GLY A 9 -8.42 -6.78 -7.47
N GLN A 10 -7.55 -6.51 -8.44
CA GLN A 10 -6.60 -7.51 -8.92
C GLN A 10 -5.60 -7.91 -7.84
N ALA A 11 -5.08 -6.92 -7.10
CA ALA A 11 -4.11 -7.18 -6.06
C ALA A 11 -4.70 -8.04 -4.93
N LEU A 12 -5.96 -7.85 -4.62
CA LEU A 12 -6.62 -8.60 -3.53
C LEU A 12 -7.16 -9.96 -3.96
N ASP A 13 -7.02 -10.32 -5.23
CA ASP A 13 -7.48 -11.60 -5.76
C ASP A 13 -6.78 -12.79 -5.08
N SER A 14 -5.48 -12.66 -4.85
CA SER A 14 -4.70 -13.68 -4.16
C SER A 14 -3.46 -13.04 -3.54
N PHE A 15 -2.80 -13.75 -2.63
CA PHE A 15 -1.54 -13.28 -2.04
C PHE A 15 -0.46 -13.10 -3.12
N SER A 16 -0.42 -14.02 -4.08
CA SER A 16 0.52 -13.94 -5.18
C SER A 16 0.27 -12.70 -6.06
N ALA A 17 -0.99 -12.43 -6.37
CA ALA A 17 -1.37 -11.24 -7.13
C ALA A 17 -1.03 -9.97 -6.37
N LEU A 18 -1.22 -9.97 -5.05
CA LEU A 18 -0.86 -8.82 -4.21
C LEU A 18 0.64 -8.52 -4.32
N LYS A 19 1.47 -9.55 -4.21
CA LYS A 19 2.92 -9.37 -4.34
C LYS A 19 3.31 -8.78 -5.69
N ASP A 20 2.66 -9.23 -6.75
CA ASP A 20 2.96 -8.76 -8.10
C ASP A 20 2.58 -7.31 -8.32
N HIS A 21 1.48 -6.87 -7.72
CA HIS A 21 0.95 -5.51 -7.96
C HIS A 21 1.36 -4.49 -6.89
N LEU A 22 1.83 -4.95 -5.75
CA LEU A 22 2.07 -4.08 -4.60
C LEU A 22 3.05 -2.94 -4.89
N THR A 23 4.09 -3.21 -5.66
CA THR A 23 5.11 -2.20 -5.99
C THR A 23 4.58 -1.11 -6.92
N GLU A 24 3.49 -1.38 -7.64
CA GLU A 24 2.87 -0.41 -8.54
C GLU A 24 1.87 0.49 -7.82
N MET A 25 1.45 0.10 -6.63
CA MET A 25 0.38 0.81 -5.92
C MET A 25 0.92 2.04 -5.19
N THR A 26 0.14 3.12 -5.24
CA THR A 26 0.43 4.32 -4.47
C THR A 26 0.06 4.09 -3.01
N GLU A 27 0.51 5.00 -2.13
CA GLU A 27 0.17 4.91 -0.71
C GLU A 27 -1.35 4.91 -0.50
N GLU A 28 -2.06 5.79 -1.21
CA GLU A 28 -3.51 5.85 -1.12
C GLU A 28 -4.17 4.54 -1.54
N GLU A 29 -3.63 3.90 -2.56
CA GLU A 29 -4.14 2.61 -3.03
C GLU A 29 -3.88 1.50 -2.02
N VAL A 30 -2.71 1.51 -1.40
CA VAL A 30 -2.38 0.53 -0.36
C VAL A 30 -3.32 0.69 0.83
N LEU A 31 -3.57 1.93 1.26
CA LEU A 31 -4.48 2.20 2.36
C LEU A 31 -5.92 1.82 2.02
N ALA A 32 -6.36 2.10 0.79
CA ALA A 32 -7.69 1.71 0.34
C ALA A 32 -7.84 0.19 0.30
N ALA A 33 -6.81 -0.51 -0.16
CA ALA A 33 -6.80 -1.97 -0.17
C ALA A 33 -6.86 -2.54 1.25
N LEU A 34 -6.13 -1.90 2.18
CA LEU A 34 -6.14 -2.31 3.57
C LEU A 34 -7.53 -2.17 4.19
N GLN A 35 -8.20 -1.05 3.92
CA GLN A 35 -9.57 -0.84 4.39
C GLN A 35 -10.53 -1.89 3.81
N LEU A 36 -10.42 -2.15 2.53
CA LEU A 36 -11.28 -3.12 1.86
C LEU A 36 -11.06 -4.53 2.41
N GLU A 37 -9.82 -4.93 2.57
CA GLU A 37 -9.49 -6.26 3.10
C GLU A 37 -9.98 -6.41 4.54
N SER A 38 -9.81 -5.39 5.36
CA SER A 38 -10.25 -5.45 6.75
C SER A 38 -11.77 -5.49 6.88
N ALA A 39 -12.48 -4.97 5.90
CA ALA A 39 -13.95 -4.98 5.88
C ALA A 39 -14.54 -6.24 5.24
N THR A 40 -13.74 -7.01 4.52
CA THR A 40 -14.20 -8.18 3.77
C THR A 40 -13.60 -9.48 4.31
N GLN A 41 -12.55 -9.98 3.68
CA GLN A 41 -11.99 -11.29 4.01
C GLN A 41 -11.06 -11.30 5.23
N ARG A 42 -10.46 -10.17 5.53
CA ARG A 42 -9.56 -10.02 6.68
C ARG A 42 -8.45 -11.06 6.74
N ARG A 43 -7.89 -11.41 5.60
CA ARG A 43 -6.79 -12.38 5.54
C ARG A 43 -5.55 -11.77 6.19
N GLU A 44 -5.09 -12.38 7.27
CA GLU A 44 -4.01 -11.83 8.07
C GLU A 44 -2.73 -11.61 7.27
N SER A 45 -2.36 -12.57 6.42
CA SER A 45 -1.16 -12.44 5.58
C SER A 45 -1.27 -11.26 4.62
N VAL A 46 -2.45 -11.02 4.06
CA VAL A 46 -2.70 -9.88 3.16
C VAL A 46 -2.64 -8.57 3.95
N LEU A 47 -3.30 -8.52 5.11
CA LEU A 47 -3.29 -7.32 5.95
C LEU A 47 -1.86 -6.95 6.37
N ASN A 48 -1.09 -7.94 6.82
CA ASN A 48 0.29 -7.70 7.24
C ASN A 48 1.16 -7.20 6.10
N ARG A 49 0.98 -7.74 4.91
CA ARG A 49 1.73 -7.31 3.74
C ARG A 49 1.40 -5.88 3.35
N LEU A 50 0.12 -5.53 3.38
CA LEU A 50 -0.32 -4.16 3.09
C LEU A 50 0.19 -3.16 4.13
N ILE A 51 0.14 -3.53 5.40
CA ILE A 51 0.65 -2.68 6.48
C ILE A 51 2.15 -2.44 6.31
N SER A 52 2.91 -3.48 6.00
CA SER A 52 4.36 -3.36 5.78
C SER A 52 4.65 -2.41 4.62
N ARG A 53 3.90 -2.53 3.53
CA ARG A 53 4.11 -1.66 2.37
C ARG A 53 3.74 -0.21 2.68
N ALA A 54 2.62 0.01 3.38
CA ALA A 54 2.20 1.35 3.76
C ALA A 54 3.25 2.02 4.65
N THR A 55 3.78 1.27 5.61
CA THR A 55 4.85 1.75 6.50
C THR A 55 6.08 2.13 5.69
N ARG A 56 6.48 1.28 4.76
CA ARG A 56 7.65 1.52 3.93
C ARG A 56 7.49 2.78 3.06
N LEU A 57 6.32 2.95 2.45
CA LEU A 57 6.05 4.13 1.65
C LEU A 57 6.06 5.40 2.49
N ASN A 58 5.52 5.32 3.69
CA ASN A 58 5.52 6.46 4.60
C ASN A 58 6.95 6.82 5.03
N GLU A 59 7.79 5.84 5.31
CA GLU A 59 9.21 6.06 5.66
C GLU A 59 9.95 6.77 4.54
N ILE A 60 9.77 6.32 3.30
CA ILE A 60 10.41 6.93 2.14
C ILE A 60 9.99 8.39 2.02
N LYS A 61 8.71 8.65 2.18
CA LYS A 61 8.15 9.99 2.11
C LYS A 61 8.71 10.88 3.23
N TYR A 62 8.78 10.35 4.44
CA TYR A 62 9.28 11.07 5.60
C TYR A 62 10.77 11.42 5.44
N VAL A 63 11.57 10.46 4.98
CA VAL A 63 13.00 10.69 4.73
C VAL A 63 13.20 11.76 3.66
N SER A 64 12.43 11.70 2.58
CA SER A 64 12.46 12.71 1.53
C SER A 64 12.16 14.11 2.07
N GLN A 65 11.13 14.22 2.91
CA GLN A 65 10.74 15.49 3.51
C GLN A 65 11.83 16.02 4.42
N LEU A 66 12.47 15.17 5.20
CA LEU A 66 13.57 15.59 6.07
C LEU A 66 14.78 16.06 5.28
N LYS A 67 15.14 15.34 4.23
CA LYS A 67 16.26 15.74 3.37
C LYS A 67 16.02 17.09 2.74
N GLU A 68 14.80 17.32 2.27
CA GLU A 68 14.44 18.58 1.65
C GLU A 68 14.47 19.73 2.66
N LYS A 69 13.92 19.49 3.86
CA LYS A 69 13.84 20.50 4.91
C LYS A 69 15.20 20.90 5.48
N PHE A 70 16.10 19.93 5.64
CA PHE A 70 17.40 20.16 6.30
C PHE A 70 18.57 20.22 5.33
N ARG A 71 18.29 20.23 4.07
CA ARG A 71 19.32 20.40 3.06
C ARG A 71 19.75 21.85 3.05
N GLY A 72 20.96 22.07 3.42
CA GLY A 72 21.54 23.40 3.63
C GLY A 72 21.54 24.33 2.44
#